data_e422e1e5055daaab8672d7ad647f8a8b
#
_entry.id   e422e1e5055daaab8672d7ad647f8a8b
#
_cell.length_a   1.000
_cell.length_b   1.000
_cell.length_c   1.000
_cell.angle_alpha   90.00
_cell.angle_beta   90.00
_cell.angle_gamma   90.00
#
_symmetry.space_group_name_H-M   'P 1'
#
loop_
_entity.id
_entity.type
_entity.pdbx_description
1 polymer ?
#
loop_
_entity_poly.entity_id
_entity_poly.type
_entity_poly.pdbx_seq_one_letter_code
_entity_poly.pdbx_strand_id
1 'polypeptide(L)'
;MKGIIGKKIGMTSIFGEDGKQIACTIIEAGPCTVTQVKTPEVDGYNAVQLALGDKKEKHSTKSEINHYAKAQTAPKKFVKEFRNYDLEAALGTTITLDMFSEGDTVEVVGTTKGKGFQGVVKRHGFSGVGEATHGQHDRSRAPGSIGGSSYPARVFKGMRMAGRMGSDRVKTKGLTVLKLFPEKNYVLVSGSVPGNNGSIVLIQK
;
A
#
# COMPACT_ATOMS: atom_id res chain seq x y z
N MET A 1 -17.69 2.33 -0.92
CA MET A 1 -16.22 2.32 -1.27
C MET A 1 -15.97 1.35 -2.40
N LYS A 2 -15.36 1.79 -3.50
CA LYS A 2 -14.94 0.92 -4.60
C LYS A 2 -13.44 0.64 -4.44
N GLY A 3 -12.98 -0.57 -4.76
CA GLY A 3 -11.56 -0.88 -4.60
C GLY A 3 -11.14 -2.13 -5.36
N ILE A 4 -9.85 -2.17 -5.75
CA ILE A 4 -9.24 -3.28 -6.48
C ILE A 4 -7.82 -3.54 -6.00
N ILE A 5 -7.36 -4.78 -6.14
CA ILE A 5 -5.97 -5.15 -5.88
C ILE A 5 -5.18 -4.95 -7.17
N GLY A 6 -4.02 -4.29 -7.06
CA GLY A 6 -3.12 -4.11 -8.18
C GLY A 6 -1.67 -4.43 -7.81
N LYS A 7 -0.83 -4.47 -8.82
CA LYS A 7 0.62 -4.66 -8.71
C LYS A 7 1.32 -3.45 -9.33
N LYS A 8 2.19 -2.81 -8.56
CA LYS A 8 3.00 -1.69 -9.06
C LYS A 8 4.00 -2.19 -10.09
N ILE A 9 3.92 -1.69 -11.30
CA ILE A 9 4.86 -2.04 -12.39
C ILE A 9 6.07 -1.11 -12.35
N GLY A 10 5.84 0.20 -12.36
CA GLY A 10 6.90 1.18 -12.42
C GLY A 10 6.37 2.59 -12.42
N MET A 11 7.25 3.54 -12.72
CA MET A 11 6.88 4.93 -12.91
C MET A 11 7.28 5.39 -14.31
N THR A 12 6.48 6.29 -14.86
CA THR A 12 6.72 6.96 -16.13
C THR A 12 6.21 8.40 -16.05
N SER A 13 6.26 9.10 -17.15
CA SER A 13 5.63 10.42 -17.28
C SER A 13 4.77 10.45 -18.55
N ILE A 14 3.72 11.23 -18.49
CA ILE A 14 2.86 11.56 -19.64
C ILE A 14 2.79 13.07 -19.79
N PHE A 15 2.48 13.54 -20.97
CA PHE A 15 2.18 14.96 -21.21
C PHE A 15 0.68 15.19 -21.07
N GLY A 16 0.32 16.17 -20.27
CA GLY A 16 -1.06 16.66 -20.17
C GLY A 16 -1.43 17.50 -21.39
N GLU A 17 -2.70 17.85 -21.48
CA GLU A 17 -3.23 18.72 -22.57
C GLU A 17 -2.54 20.09 -22.60
N ASP A 18 -2.11 20.59 -21.43
CA ASP A 18 -1.33 21.83 -21.29
C ASP A 18 0.14 21.70 -21.72
N GLY A 19 0.58 20.57 -22.24
CA GLY A 19 1.99 20.29 -22.56
C GLY A 19 2.88 20.06 -21.32
N LYS A 20 2.33 20.08 -20.10
CA LYS A 20 3.07 19.83 -18.87
C LYS A 20 3.36 18.34 -18.70
N GLN A 21 4.58 18.02 -18.32
CA GLN A 21 4.95 16.66 -17.98
C GLN A 21 4.43 16.28 -16.60
N ILE A 22 3.63 15.21 -16.52
CA ILE A 22 3.05 14.68 -15.30
C ILE A 22 3.69 13.34 -14.99
N ALA A 23 4.38 13.26 -13.83
CA ALA A 23 4.91 12.00 -13.34
C ALA A 23 3.76 11.08 -12.88
N CYS A 24 3.80 9.81 -13.30
CA CYS A 24 2.75 8.86 -12.97
C CYS A 24 3.31 7.46 -12.64
N THR A 25 2.53 6.70 -11.92
CA THR A 25 2.81 5.30 -11.60
C THR A 25 1.89 4.39 -12.41
N ILE A 26 2.46 3.36 -13.04
CA ILE A 26 1.73 2.31 -13.73
C ILE A 26 1.41 1.21 -12.73
N ILE A 27 0.14 0.86 -12.61
CA ILE A 27 -0.33 -0.23 -11.76
C ILE A 27 -1.12 -1.21 -12.64
N GLU A 28 -0.74 -2.47 -12.62
CA GLU A 28 -1.52 -3.59 -13.17
C GLU A 28 -2.60 -3.93 -12.15
N ALA A 29 -3.85 -3.60 -12.42
CA ALA A 29 -4.95 -3.73 -11.48
C ALA A 29 -6.01 -4.72 -12.00
N GLY A 30 -6.16 -5.83 -11.31
CA GLY A 30 -7.07 -6.91 -11.68
C GLY A 30 -6.53 -7.83 -12.82
N PRO A 31 -7.40 -8.71 -13.36
CA PRO A 31 -8.75 -8.99 -12.84
C PRO A 31 -8.74 -9.61 -11.44
N CYS A 32 -9.61 -9.14 -10.55
CA CYS A 32 -9.74 -9.65 -9.20
C CYS A 32 -11.01 -10.49 -9.07
N THR A 33 -10.93 -11.65 -8.42
CA THR A 33 -12.10 -12.50 -8.17
C THR A 33 -12.62 -12.28 -6.76
N VAL A 34 -13.96 -12.22 -6.61
CA VAL A 34 -14.64 -12.18 -5.31
C VAL A 34 -14.61 -13.57 -4.70
N THR A 35 -13.92 -13.74 -3.59
CA THR A 35 -13.76 -15.03 -2.91
C THR A 35 -14.65 -15.20 -1.69
N GLN A 36 -15.13 -14.10 -1.11
CA GLN A 36 -16.07 -14.12 0.00
C GLN A 36 -16.81 -12.78 0.07
N VAL A 37 -18.08 -12.83 0.39
CA VAL A 37 -18.89 -11.68 0.76
C VAL A 37 -19.24 -11.82 2.24
N LYS A 38 -18.96 -10.81 3.03
CA LYS A 38 -19.21 -10.74 4.46
C LYS A 38 -20.40 -9.85 4.75
N THR A 39 -21.31 -10.32 5.58
CA THR A 39 -22.54 -9.63 5.98
C THR A 39 -22.55 -9.34 7.48
N PRO A 40 -23.27 -8.30 7.93
CA PRO A 40 -23.36 -7.97 9.35
C PRO A 40 -23.97 -9.08 10.20
N GLU A 41 -24.87 -9.86 9.63
CA GLU A 41 -25.58 -10.93 10.33
C GLU A 41 -24.66 -12.09 10.73
N VAL A 42 -23.72 -12.45 9.86
CA VAL A 42 -22.82 -13.60 10.06
C VAL A 42 -21.46 -13.17 10.57
N ASP A 43 -20.88 -12.10 9.98
CA ASP A 43 -19.50 -11.67 10.23
C ASP A 43 -19.42 -10.43 11.13
N GLY A 44 -20.54 -9.76 11.42
CA GLY A 44 -20.62 -8.54 12.22
C GLY A 44 -20.22 -7.25 11.47
N TYR A 45 -19.87 -7.34 10.19
CA TYR A 45 -19.52 -6.19 9.34
C TYR A 45 -19.69 -6.52 7.85
N ASN A 46 -19.88 -5.47 7.04
CA ASN A 46 -19.93 -5.58 5.59
C ASN A 46 -18.53 -5.50 4.97
N ALA A 47 -18.15 -6.51 4.20
CA ALA A 47 -16.91 -6.49 3.41
C ALA A 47 -16.98 -7.45 2.22
N VAL A 48 -16.20 -7.15 1.20
CA VAL A 48 -15.95 -8.04 0.07
C VAL A 48 -14.49 -8.43 0.06
N GLN A 49 -14.22 -9.73 0.02
CA GLN A 49 -12.88 -10.27 -0.10
C GLN A 49 -12.54 -10.46 -1.58
N LEU A 50 -11.52 -9.76 -2.04
CA LEU A 50 -10.98 -9.86 -3.40
C LEU A 50 -9.69 -10.66 -3.40
N ALA A 51 -9.46 -11.38 -4.48
CA ALA A 51 -8.25 -12.16 -4.67
C ALA A 51 -7.63 -11.91 -6.06
N LEU A 52 -6.29 -11.86 -6.11
CA LEU A 52 -5.51 -11.60 -7.31
C LEU A 52 -4.37 -12.62 -7.47
N GLY A 53 -4.15 -13.04 -8.73
CA GLY A 53 -3.04 -13.88 -9.14
C GLY A 53 -3.18 -15.34 -8.71
N ASP A 54 -2.96 -16.27 -9.63
CA ASP A 54 -3.14 -17.69 -9.37
C ASP A 54 -1.97 -18.28 -8.56
N LYS A 55 -2.30 -19.21 -7.69
CA LYS A 55 -1.38 -19.98 -6.87
C LYS A 55 -1.51 -21.46 -7.26
N LYS A 56 -0.39 -22.13 -7.46
CA LYS A 56 -0.40 -23.59 -7.78
C LYS A 56 -1.00 -24.37 -6.61
N GLU A 57 -1.85 -25.32 -6.87
CA GLU A 57 -2.51 -26.18 -5.85
C GLU A 57 -1.51 -26.85 -4.92
N LYS A 58 -0.37 -27.35 -5.47
CA LYS A 58 0.70 -27.98 -4.68
C LYS A 58 1.29 -27.08 -3.58
N HIS A 59 1.11 -25.76 -3.67
CA HIS A 59 1.55 -24.78 -2.68
C HIS A 59 0.41 -24.29 -1.79
N SER A 60 -0.80 -24.84 -1.96
CA SER A 60 -1.99 -24.44 -1.22
C SER A 60 -2.36 -25.51 -0.19
N THR A 61 -2.84 -25.07 0.96
CA THR A 61 -3.35 -25.97 2.00
C THR A 61 -4.76 -26.47 1.60
N LYS A 62 -5.18 -27.60 2.15
CA LYS A 62 -6.56 -28.13 1.93
C LYS A 62 -7.64 -27.11 2.32
N SER A 63 -7.40 -26.33 3.37
CA SER A 63 -8.33 -25.28 3.82
C SER A 63 -8.44 -24.14 2.80
N GLU A 64 -7.29 -23.70 2.23
CA GLU A 64 -7.29 -22.70 1.15
C GLU A 64 -8.04 -23.21 -0.08
N ILE A 65 -7.76 -24.44 -0.53
CA ILE A 65 -8.44 -25.04 -1.69
C ILE A 65 -9.94 -25.06 -1.47
N ASN A 66 -10.41 -25.54 -0.31
CA ASN A 66 -11.83 -25.58 0.03
C ASN A 66 -12.47 -24.17 0.12
N HIS A 67 -11.70 -23.16 0.55
CA HIS A 67 -12.18 -21.78 0.58
C HIS A 67 -12.44 -21.25 -0.83
N TYR A 68 -11.50 -21.45 -1.75
CA TYR A 68 -11.64 -21.00 -3.14
C TYR A 68 -12.62 -21.83 -3.95
N ALA A 69 -12.78 -23.12 -3.63
CA ALA A 69 -13.78 -23.99 -4.27
C ALA A 69 -15.21 -23.45 -4.08
N LYS A 70 -15.53 -22.82 -2.95
CA LYS A 70 -16.81 -22.16 -2.72
C LYS A 70 -17.08 -21.03 -3.72
N ALA A 71 -16.04 -20.32 -4.13
CA ALA A 71 -16.10 -19.25 -5.12
C ALA A 71 -15.87 -19.76 -6.56
N GLN A 72 -15.78 -21.07 -6.76
CA GLN A 72 -15.53 -21.73 -8.06
C GLN A 72 -14.27 -21.21 -8.76
N THR A 73 -13.22 -20.90 -7.99
CA THR A 73 -11.97 -20.36 -8.51
C THR A 73 -10.76 -21.16 -8.04
N ALA A 74 -9.68 -21.10 -8.83
CA ALA A 74 -8.38 -21.63 -8.41
C ALA A 74 -7.83 -20.87 -7.19
N PRO A 75 -6.96 -21.49 -6.38
CA PRO A 75 -6.29 -20.81 -5.29
C PRO A 75 -5.57 -19.55 -5.76
N LYS A 76 -5.68 -18.46 -4.99
CA LYS A 76 -5.10 -17.15 -5.33
C LYS A 76 -3.95 -16.80 -4.40
N LYS A 77 -3.05 -15.95 -4.91
CA LYS A 77 -1.81 -15.57 -4.21
C LYS A 77 -2.01 -14.43 -3.23
N PHE A 78 -2.81 -13.44 -3.62
CA PHE A 78 -3.03 -12.24 -2.82
C PHE A 78 -4.51 -12.08 -2.55
N VAL A 79 -4.85 -11.92 -1.27
CA VAL A 79 -6.23 -11.78 -0.80
C VAL A 79 -6.31 -10.56 0.09
N LYS A 80 -7.31 -9.71 -0.13
CA LYS A 80 -7.58 -8.52 0.69
C LYS A 80 -9.07 -8.27 0.80
N GLU A 81 -9.48 -7.76 1.95
CA GLU A 81 -10.84 -7.34 2.24
C GLU A 81 -10.98 -5.83 2.05
N PHE A 82 -12.10 -5.46 1.45
CA PHE A 82 -12.56 -4.10 1.29
C PHE A 82 -13.86 -3.93 2.08
N ARG A 83 -13.83 -3.13 3.13
CA ARG A 83 -15.00 -2.86 3.97
C ARG A 83 -15.92 -1.83 3.29
N ASN A 84 -17.22 -1.91 3.56
CA ASN A 84 -18.25 -1.03 3.00
C ASN A 84 -18.13 -0.90 1.48
N TYR A 85 -18.11 -2.05 0.81
CA TYR A 85 -17.99 -2.12 -0.64
C TYR A 85 -19.35 -1.79 -1.29
N ASP A 86 -19.35 -0.80 -2.19
CA ASP A 86 -20.59 -0.23 -2.75
C ASP A 86 -21.11 -0.96 -4.00
N LEU A 87 -20.41 -2.00 -4.45
CA LEU A 87 -20.86 -2.84 -5.56
C LEU A 87 -21.54 -4.10 -5.02
N GLU A 88 -22.64 -4.48 -5.63
CA GLU A 88 -23.25 -5.81 -5.46
C GLU A 88 -22.32 -6.85 -6.08
N ALA A 89 -21.37 -7.33 -5.29
CA ALA A 89 -20.40 -8.30 -5.72
C ALA A 89 -20.85 -9.70 -5.29
N ALA A 90 -21.34 -10.50 -6.24
CA ALA A 90 -21.65 -11.91 -6.00
C ALA A 90 -20.36 -12.73 -5.88
N LEU A 91 -20.44 -13.84 -5.14
CA LEU A 91 -19.34 -14.79 -5.00
C LEU A 91 -18.90 -15.31 -6.38
N GLY A 92 -17.58 -15.35 -6.64
CA GLY A 92 -17.01 -15.79 -7.92
C GLY A 92 -16.99 -14.72 -9.02
N THR A 93 -17.62 -13.57 -8.82
CA THR A 93 -17.60 -12.48 -9.82
C THR A 93 -16.19 -11.93 -10.01
N THR A 94 -15.85 -11.61 -11.24
CA THR A 94 -14.58 -10.96 -11.58
C THR A 94 -14.77 -9.44 -11.64
N ILE A 95 -13.91 -8.72 -10.93
CA ILE A 95 -13.88 -7.27 -10.88
C ILE A 95 -12.72 -6.77 -11.73
N THR A 96 -13.01 -5.85 -12.65
CA THR A 96 -12.08 -5.26 -13.60
C THR A 96 -11.91 -3.76 -13.35
N LEU A 97 -11.16 -3.07 -14.22
CA LEU A 97 -10.92 -1.63 -14.13
C LEU A 97 -12.14 -0.77 -14.47
N ASP A 98 -13.22 -1.34 -14.98
CA ASP A 98 -14.41 -0.62 -15.45
C ASP A 98 -15.13 0.20 -14.35
N MET A 99 -14.76 -0.08 -13.08
CA MET A 99 -15.27 0.68 -11.95
C MET A 99 -14.65 2.08 -11.79
N PHE A 100 -13.54 2.36 -12.47
CA PHE A 100 -12.83 3.63 -12.42
C PHE A 100 -13.00 4.39 -13.73
N SER A 101 -12.97 5.72 -13.63
CA SER A 101 -12.99 6.63 -14.78
C SER A 101 -11.74 7.51 -14.76
N GLU A 102 -11.32 7.98 -15.92
CA GLU A 102 -10.26 8.98 -16.02
C GLU A 102 -10.70 10.27 -15.30
N GLY A 103 -9.78 10.89 -14.56
CA GLY A 103 -10.06 12.03 -13.69
C GLY A 103 -10.51 11.66 -12.27
N ASP A 104 -10.82 10.40 -11.99
CA ASP A 104 -11.20 9.97 -10.64
C ASP A 104 -10.10 10.22 -9.62
N THR A 105 -10.48 10.71 -8.44
CA THR A 105 -9.58 10.80 -7.30
C THR A 105 -9.58 9.47 -6.53
N VAL A 106 -8.40 8.90 -6.36
CA VAL A 106 -8.21 7.61 -5.70
C VAL A 106 -7.20 7.68 -4.56
N GLU A 107 -7.32 6.73 -3.65
CA GLU A 107 -6.35 6.48 -2.60
C GLU A 107 -5.61 5.16 -2.91
N VAL A 108 -4.30 5.15 -2.73
CA VAL A 108 -3.50 3.93 -2.93
C VAL A 108 -2.82 3.54 -1.64
N VAL A 109 -3.11 2.31 -1.19
CA VAL A 109 -2.53 1.71 0.00
C VAL A 109 -1.46 0.72 -0.40
N GLY A 110 -0.27 0.86 0.15
CA GLY A 110 0.84 -0.06 -0.10
C GLY A 110 1.77 -0.16 1.09
N THR A 111 2.75 -1.04 0.98
CA THR A 111 3.81 -1.20 1.98
C THR A 111 5.06 -0.47 1.49
N THR A 112 5.59 0.44 2.28
CA THR A 112 6.78 1.21 1.94
C THR A 112 8.03 0.34 1.83
N LYS A 113 9.02 0.81 1.10
CA LYS A 113 10.32 0.12 0.99
C LYS A 113 10.96 -0.01 2.38
N GLY A 114 11.35 -1.22 2.77
CA GLY A 114 12.10 -1.46 3.99
C GLY A 114 13.50 -0.86 3.90
N LYS A 115 13.96 -0.21 4.96
CA LYS A 115 15.29 0.41 5.06
C LYS A 115 16.12 -0.17 6.20
N GLY A 116 15.61 -1.22 6.87
CA GLY A 116 16.24 -1.83 8.02
C GLY A 116 16.29 -0.93 9.26
N PHE A 117 17.23 -1.15 10.14
CA PHE A 117 17.46 -0.30 11.31
C PHE A 117 18.16 0.99 10.88
N GLN A 118 17.59 2.15 11.20
CA GLN A 118 18.12 3.45 10.83
C GLN A 118 18.29 4.33 12.07
N GLY A 119 19.34 5.15 12.02
CA GLY A 119 19.59 6.21 13.00
C GLY A 119 18.59 7.37 12.88
N VAL A 120 18.56 8.22 13.89
CA VAL A 120 17.59 9.32 14.02
C VAL A 120 17.68 10.36 12.89
N VAL A 121 18.85 10.56 12.32
CA VAL A 121 19.06 11.50 11.21
C VAL A 121 18.22 11.04 9.99
N LYS A 122 18.34 9.78 9.57
CA LYS A 122 17.60 9.27 8.42
C LYS A 122 16.14 8.97 8.74
N ARG A 123 15.86 8.47 9.96
CA ARG A 123 14.51 8.04 10.35
C ARG A 123 13.58 9.22 10.66
N HIS A 124 14.11 10.26 11.31
CA HIS A 124 13.32 11.38 11.82
C HIS A 124 13.77 12.75 11.30
N GLY A 125 14.81 12.83 10.49
CA GLY A 125 15.31 14.09 9.94
C GLY A 125 16.06 14.96 10.96
N PHE A 126 16.64 14.35 12.00
CA PHE A 126 17.46 15.09 12.96
C PHE A 126 18.73 15.61 12.29
N SER A 127 19.14 16.84 12.62
CA SER A 127 20.35 17.45 12.06
C SER A 127 21.65 16.91 12.69
N GLY A 128 21.57 16.36 13.89
CA GLY A 128 22.77 15.99 14.65
C GLY A 128 23.43 17.23 15.29
N VAL A 129 24.74 17.19 15.49
CA VAL A 129 25.50 18.25 16.17
C VAL A 129 26.32 19.13 15.17
N GLY A 130 26.14 18.91 13.87
CA GLY A 130 26.90 19.58 12.83
C GLY A 130 28.25 18.91 12.53
N GLU A 131 29.23 19.68 12.13
CA GLU A 131 30.56 19.18 11.77
C GLU A 131 31.44 18.92 13.00
N ALA A 132 32.46 18.07 12.81
CA ALA A 132 33.43 17.78 13.84
C ALA A 132 34.37 18.98 14.06
N THR A 133 34.34 19.55 15.25
CA THR A 133 35.23 20.66 15.66
C THR A 133 35.73 20.44 17.09
N HIS A 134 36.98 20.81 17.38
CA HIS A 134 37.53 20.86 18.74
C HIS A 134 37.15 19.65 19.63
N GLY A 135 37.39 18.41 19.17
CA GLY A 135 37.10 17.19 19.91
C GLY A 135 35.67 16.63 19.75
N GLN A 136 34.82 17.30 18.97
CA GLN A 136 33.47 16.85 18.68
C GLN A 136 33.49 15.82 17.52
N HIS A 137 33.61 14.51 17.81
CA HIS A 137 33.70 13.46 16.79
C HIS A 137 32.57 12.41 16.92
N ASP A 138 32.19 12.02 18.15
CA ASP A 138 31.40 10.84 18.41
C ASP A 138 29.89 11.07 18.29
N ARG A 139 29.42 12.33 18.36
CA ARG A 139 27.99 12.66 18.47
C ARG A 139 27.38 13.33 17.25
N SER A 140 28.08 13.32 16.12
CA SER A 140 27.65 14.02 14.90
C SER A 140 26.27 13.57 14.41
N ARG A 141 25.88 12.33 14.66
CA ARG A 141 24.60 11.75 14.25
C ARG A 141 23.74 11.25 15.42
N ALA A 142 24.00 11.74 16.62
CA ALA A 142 23.28 11.36 17.83
C ALA A 142 21.89 12.04 17.91
N PRO A 143 20.93 11.47 18.66
CA PRO A 143 19.60 12.06 18.84
C PRO A 143 19.61 13.35 19.69
N GLY A 144 20.65 13.58 20.48
CA GLY A 144 20.70 14.65 21.48
C GLY A 144 20.03 14.23 22.79
N SER A 145 19.49 15.19 23.55
CA SER A 145 18.80 14.91 24.81
C SER A 145 17.53 14.10 24.56
N ILE A 146 17.29 13.10 25.44
CA ILE A 146 16.10 12.24 25.40
C ILE A 146 15.11 12.54 26.53
N GLY A 147 15.37 13.54 27.36
CA GLY A 147 14.50 13.98 28.43
C GLY A 147 15.18 14.86 29.46
N GLY A 148 14.45 15.26 30.49
CA GLY A 148 14.94 16.00 31.64
C GLY A 148 15.67 15.10 32.62
N SER A 149 16.34 15.70 33.62
CA SER A 149 17.14 15.01 34.64
C SER A 149 16.25 14.34 35.71
N SER A 150 16.21 14.90 36.92
CA SER A 150 15.53 14.31 38.08
C SER A 150 14.00 14.26 37.96
N TYR A 151 13.40 15.11 37.14
CA TYR A 151 11.97 15.11 36.85
C TYR A 151 11.78 15.21 35.33
N PRO A 152 11.02 14.31 34.72
CA PRO A 152 10.17 13.22 35.24
C PRO A 152 10.92 11.91 35.52
N ALA A 153 12.26 11.87 35.49
CA ALA A 153 13.11 10.70 35.73
C ALA A 153 12.81 9.49 34.81
N ARG A 154 12.28 9.74 33.63
CA ARG A 154 11.96 8.73 32.62
C ARG A 154 11.98 9.32 31.22
N VAL A 155 12.16 8.46 30.22
CA VAL A 155 11.95 8.80 28.80
C VAL A 155 10.47 8.57 28.46
N PHE A 156 9.81 9.55 27.87
CA PHE A 156 8.41 9.43 27.47
C PHE A 156 8.22 8.44 26.31
N LYS A 157 7.06 7.77 26.31
CA LYS A 157 6.66 6.93 25.18
C LYS A 157 6.53 7.78 23.91
N GLY A 158 6.91 7.21 22.77
CA GLY A 158 6.85 7.91 21.48
C GLY A 158 8.06 8.82 21.19
N MET A 159 9.07 8.86 22.06
CA MET A 159 10.33 9.59 21.79
C MET A 159 10.96 9.09 20.48
N ARG A 160 11.37 10.04 19.63
CA ARG A 160 11.95 9.76 18.32
C ARG A 160 13.37 9.22 18.47
N MET A 161 13.52 7.91 18.38
CA MET A 161 14.79 7.20 18.51
C MET A 161 15.11 6.40 17.25
N ALA A 162 16.35 5.90 17.17
CA ALA A 162 16.74 4.93 16.15
C ALA A 162 15.84 3.69 16.20
N GLY A 163 15.70 3.01 15.07
CA GLY A 163 14.90 1.80 14.97
C GLY A 163 14.57 1.44 13.53
N ARG A 164 13.70 0.44 13.37
CA ARG A 164 13.24 -0.02 12.06
C ARG A 164 12.55 1.12 11.30
N MET A 165 12.89 1.27 10.03
CA MET A 165 12.29 2.25 9.13
C MET A 165 11.79 1.56 7.87
N GLY A 166 10.60 1.94 7.42
CA GLY A 166 9.94 1.33 6.26
C GLY A 166 9.32 -0.02 6.55
N SER A 167 8.82 -0.68 5.51
CA SER A 167 7.93 -1.84 5.59
C SER A 167 6.63 -1.55 6.35
N ASP A 168 6.24 -0.29 6.40
CA ASP A 168 5.00 0.17 7.02
C ASP A 168 3.90 0.28 5.97
N ARG A 169 2.67 -0.04 6.38
CA ARG A 169 1.47 0.16 5.56
C ARG A 169 1.14 1.66 5.54
N VAL A 170 1.20 2.24 4.36
CA VAL A 170 0.92 3.67 4.14
C VAL A 170 -0.17 3.82 3.10
N LYS A 171 -1.03 4.82 3.29
CA LYS A 171 -2.07 5.23 2.37
C LYS A 171 -1.70 6.59 1.78
N THR A 172 -1.53 6.65 0.47
CA THR A 172 -1.38 7.90 -0.29
C THR A 172 -2.75 8.31 -0.82
N LYS A 173 -3.19 9.50 -0.47
CA LYS A 173 -4.52 10.04 -0.82
C LYS A 173 -4.41 11.09 -1.91
N GLY A 174 -5.54 11.38 -2.58
CA GLY A 174 -5.64 12.47 -3.53
C GLY A 174 -4.88 12.24 -4.84
N LEU A 175 -4.70 10.99 -5.24
CA LEU A 175 -4.09 10.65 -6.52
C LEU A 175 -5.16 10.63 -7.61
N THR A 176 -4.86 11.22 -8.78
CA THR A 176 -5.80 11.25 -9.91
C THR A 176 -5.51 10.10 -10.87
N VAL A 177 -6.54 9.42 -11.34
CA VAL A 177 -6.45 8.46 -12.44
C VAL A 177 -6.25 9.25 -13.73
N LEU A 178 -5.08 9.12 -14.35
CA LEU A 178 -4.72 9.88 -15.54
C LEU A 178 -5.18 9.16 -16.81
N LYS A 179 -5.02 7.84 -16.88
CA LYS A 179 -5.41 7.04 -18.04
C LYS A 179 -5.69 5.59 -17.65
N LEU A 180 -6.63 4.97 -18.34
CA LEU A 180 -7.01 3.57 -18.18
C LEU A 180 -6.71 2.80 -19.46
N PHE A 181 -6.16 1.59 -19.33
CA PHE A 181 -5.93 0.64 -20.40
C PHE A 181 -6.59 -0.70 -20.05
N PRO A 182 -7.90 -0.86 -20.28
CA PRO A 182 -8.62 -2.06 -19.89
C PRO A 182 -8.08 -3.35 -20.51
N GLU A 183 -7.65 -3.28 -21.78
CA GLU A 183 -7.10 -4.43 -22.51
C GLU A 183 -5.87 -5.06 -21.82
N LYS A 184 -5.07 -4.23 -21.15
CA LYS A 184 -3.84 -4.65 -20.45
C LYS A 184 -4.00 -4.68 -18.92
N ASN A 185 -5.17 -4.33 -18.42
CA ASN A 185 -5.45 -4.14 -16.98
C ASN A 185 -4.51 -3.11 -16.32
N TYR A 186 -4.10 -2.06 -17.06
CA TYR A 186 -3.24 -1.01 -16.52
C TYR A 186 -4.02 0.25 -16.19
N VAL A 187 -3.69 0.82 -15.04
CA VAL A 187 -4.12 2.15 -14.62
C VAL A 187 -2.91 3.03 -14.37
N LEU A 188 -2.94 4.23 -14.92
CA LEU A 188 -1.96 5.27 -14.65
C LEU A 188 -2.51 6.21 -13.59
N VAL A 189 -1.79 6.30 -12.47
CA VAL A 189 -2.16 7.16 -11.35
C VAL A 189 -1.11 8.26 -11.19
N SER A 190 -1.54 9.49 -10.95
CA SER A 190 -0.64 10.63 -10.78
C SER A 190 0.30 10.43 -9.58
N GLY A 191 1.55 10.87 -9.73
CA GLY A 191 2.54 10.84 -8.66
C GLY A 191 3.09 9.46 -8.29
N SER A 192 3.62 9.36 -7.09
CA SER A 192 4.29 8.16 -6.58
C SER A 192 3.38 7.32 -5.70
N VAL A 193 3.55 6.00 -5.75
CA VAL A 193 2.82 5.01 -4.98
C VAL A 193 3.78 4.25 -4.06
N PRO A 194 3.41 3.93 -2.81
CA PRO A 194 4.26 3.21 -1.88
C PRO A 194 4.73 1.84 -2.42
N GLY A 195 5.94 1.45 -2.06
CA GLY A 195 6.49 0.13 -2.33
C GLY A 195 7.46 0.05 -3.50
N ASN A 196 8.02 -1.13 -3.68
CA ASN A 196 8.91 -1.48 -4.79
C ASN A 196 8.10 -1.76 -6.07
N ASN A 197 8.76 -1.78 -7.21
CA ASN A 197 8.19 -2.38 -8.41
C ASN A 197 7.90 -3.86 -8.12
N GLY A 198 6.75 -4.35 -8.57
CA GLY A 198 6.25 -5.68 -8.25
C GLY A 198 5.50 -5.81 -6.92
N SER A 199 5.46 -4.78 -6.07
CA SER A 199 4.69 -4.82 -4.83
C SER A 199 3.18 -4.73 -5.08
N ILE A 200 2.42 -5.36 -4.18
CA ILE A 200 0.96 -5.30 -4.21
C ILE A 200 0.50 -4.00 -3.56
N VAL A 201 -0.46 -3.37 -4.21
CA VAL A 201 -1.11 -2.15 -3.76
C VAL A 201 -2.63 -2.30 -3.85
N LEU A 202 -3.35 -1.54 -3.04
CA LEU A 202 -4.81 -1.49 -3.06
C LEU A 202 -5.21 -0.10 -3.56
N ILE A 203 -6.00 -0.06 -4.62
CA ILE A 203 -6.58 1.18 -5.15
C ILE A 203 -7.99 1.28 -4.60
N GLN A 204 -8.36 2.43 -4.05
CA GLN A 204 -9.64 2.69 -3.39
C GLN A 204 -10.20 4.05 -3.86
N LYS A 205 -11.51 4.07 -4.13
CA LYS A 205 -12.30 5.28 -4.44
C LYS A 205 -13.44 5.43 -3.47
#